data_5dd7b14dfcdd3360cf3930dca866c27e
#
_entry.id   5dd7b14dfcdd3360cf3930dca866c27e
#
_cell.length_a   1.000
_cell.length_b   1.000
_cell.length_c   1.000
_cell.angle_alpha   90.00
_cell.angle_beta   90.00
_cell.angle_gamma   90.00
#
_symmetry.space_group_name_H-M   'P 1'
#
loop_
_entity.id
_entity.type
_entity.pdbx_description
1 polymer ?
#
loop_
_entity_poly.entity_id
_entity_poly.type
_entity_poly.pdbx_seq_one_letter_code
_entity_poly.pdbx_strand_id
1 'polypeptide(L)'
;ERSFTLRGIILGGEEPGIIYHALGVNGASTRSWLACPRLEEDLSLVTPDLVVFSIGINDAHDPNFSAERYERNYDALIGKVRKVNPDAAVLLVTNSDSYRKRRYPVRNAEAVRRTMLRLAEKHGCGVWDLYGVMGGQGSIRRWKRQGLARPDLVHFTRDGYTLIGDLMFTAIM
;
A
#
# COMPACT_ATOMS: atom_id res chain seq x y z
N GLU A 1 28.69 13.49 -29.53
CA GLU A 1 27.79 14.21 -28.61
C GLU A 1 27.72 13.42 -27.29
N ARG A 2 27.87 14.11 -26.16
CA ARG A 2 27.68 13.50 -24.84
C ARG A 2 26.23 13.73 -24.44
N SER A 3 25.46 12.66 -24.30
CA SER A 3 24.07 12.73 -23.79
C SER A 3 24.06 12.67 -22.27
N PHE A 4 23.21 13.46 -21.65
CA PHE A 4 22.91 13.43 -20.21
C PHE A 4 21.46 13.11 -20.01
N THR A 5 21.16 12.16 -19.11
CA THR A 5 19.79 11.79 -18.76
C THR A 5 19.53 12.08 -17.29
N LEU A 6 18.69 13.08 -16.98
CA LEU A 6 18.21 13.35 -15.65
C LEU A 6 16.97 12.47 -15.37
N ARG A 7 17.04 11.60 -14.37
CA ARG A 7 15.93 10.70 -13.99
C ARG A 7 15.09 11.21 -12.83
N GLY A 8 15.64 12.12 -12.04
CA GLY A 8 14.94 12.70 -10.90
C GLY A 8 15.86 13.64 -10.12
N ILE A 9 15.26 14.40 -9.22
CA ILE A 9 15.96 15.28 -8.27
C ILE A 9 15.35 15.02 -6.90
N ILE A 10 16.17 14.78 -5.89
CA ILE A 10 15.77 14.75 -4.50
C ILE A 10 16.26 16.04 -3.85
N LEU A 11 15.34 16.81 -3.30
CA LEU A 11 15.65 18.04 -2.57
C LEU A 11 15.42 17.76 -1.08
N GLY A 12 16.46 17.99 -0.28
CA GLY A 12 16.43 17.85 1.17
C GLY A 12 16.95 19.12 1.84
N GLY A 13 16.52 19.38 3.08
CA GLY A 13 17.09 20.40 3.96
C GLY A 13 18.18 19.83 4.85
N GLU A 14 18.97 20.70 5.49
CA GLU A 14 19.99 20.32 6.49
C GLU A 14 19.38 20.07 7.89
N GLU A 15 18.15 20.55 8.11
CA GLU A 15 17.47 20.40 9.40
C GLU A 15 16.93 18.97 9.57
N PRO A 16 17.02 18.41 10.81
CA PRO A 16 16.40 17.13 11.12
C PRO A 16 14.90 17.13 10.83
N GLY A 17 14.40 16.06 10.18
CA GLY A 17 12.99 15.99 9.82
C GLY A 17 12.63 14.68 9.13
N ILE A 18 11.44 14.64 8.55
CA ILE A 18 10.93 13.48 7.81
C ILE A 18 10.93 13.82 6.32
N ILE A 19 11.56 12.96 5.53
CA ILE A 19 11.47 13.01 4.07
C ILE A 19 10.45 11.94 3.63
N TYR A 20 9.39 12.39 2.97
CA TYR A 20 8.32 11.51 2.49
C TYR A 20 8.40 11.29 0.98
N HIS A 21 8.54 10.03 0.57
CA HIS A 21 8.53 9.62 -0.83
C HIS A 21 7.22 8.91 -1.17
N ALA A 22 6.41 9.52 -2.03
CA ALA A 22 5.17 8.91 -2.53
C ALA A 22 5.46 8.14 -3.83
N LEU A 23 5.54 6.82 -3.75
CA LEU A 23 5.83 5.94 -4.88
C LEU A 23 4.58 5.32 -5.51
N GLY A 24 3.38 5.76 -5.10
CA GLY A 24 2.11 5.18 -5.56
C GLY A 24 1.89 5.34 -7.07
N VAL A 25 1.48 4.27 -7.73
CA VAL A 25 1.10 4.25 -9.16
C VAL A 25 -0.30 3.71 -9.30
N ASN A 26 -1.17 4.43 -10.04
CA ASN A 26 -2.54 3.99 -10.28
C ASN A 26 -2.58 2.61 -10.94
N GLY A 27 -3.43 1.73 -10.40
CA GLY A 27 -3.60 0.37 -10.91
C GLY A 27 -2.48 -0.60 -10.54
N ALA A 28 -1.45 -0.17 -9.81
CA ALA A 28 -0.36 -1.04 -9.41
C ALA A 28 -0.84 -2.16 -8.46
N SER A 29 -0.34 -3.36 -8.70
CA SER A 29 -0.49 -4.55 -7.86
C SER A 29 0.88 -4.97 -7.33
N THR A 30 0.92 -5.97 -6.47
CA THR A 30 2.18 -6.57 -6.02
C THR A 30 3.04 -7.05 -7.21
N ARG A 31 2.42 -7.60 -8.27
CA ARG A 31 3.13 -8.00 -9.49
C ARG A 31 3.75 -6.82 -10.23
N SER A 32 3.05 -5.68 -10.26
CA SER A 32 3.56 -4.47 -10.94
C SER A 32 4.85 -4.00 -10.29
N TRP A 33 4.91 -4.00 -8.97
CA TRP A 33 6.10 -3.62 -8.22
C TRP A 33 7.24 -4.61 -8.40
N LEU A 34 6.96 -5.92 -8.40
CA LEU A 34 7.99 -6.93 -8.66
C LEU A 34 8.53 -6.89 -10.09
N ALA A 35 7.73 -6.38 -11.04
CA ALA A 35 8.17 -6.19 -12.42
C ALA A 35 9.09 -4.96 -12.62
N CYS A 36 9.28 -4.12 -11.59
CA CYS A 36 10.23 -3.03 -11.62
C CYS A 36 11.67 -3.58 -11.52
N PRO A 37 12.46 -3.55 -12.61
CA PRO A 37 13.76 -4.23 -12.64
C PRO A 37 14.81 -3.56 -11.75
N ARG A 38 14.62 -2.28 -11.45
CA ARG A 38 15.54 -1.45 -10.68
C ARG A 38 15.06 -1.07 -9.30
N LEU A 39 14.04 -1.77 -8.76
CA LEU A 39 13.43 -1.41 -7.48
C LEU A 39 14.47 -1.33 -6.34
N GLU A 40 15.40 -2.27 -6.27
CA GLU A 40 16.45 -2.28 -5.24
C GLU A 40 17.44 -1.12 -5.43
N GLU A 41 17.86 -0.85 -6.68
CA GLU A 41 18.74 0.29 -6.99
C GLU A 41 18.06 1.62 -6.65
N ASP A 42 16.79 1.78 -7.04
CA ASP A 42 16.06 3.03 -6.80
C ASP A 42 15.79 3.23 -5.30
N LEU A 43 15.50 2.18 -4.54
CA LEU A 43 15.38 2.22 -3.08
C LEU A 43 16.72 2.56 -2.39
N SER A 44 17.85 2.07 -2.94
CA SER A 44 19.17 2.35 -2.35
C SER A 44 19.57 3.82 -2.45
N LEU A 45 18.99 4.59 -3.36
CA LEU A 45 19.23 6.03 -3.48
C LEU A 45 18.64 6.83 -2.31
N VAL A 46 17.61 6.30 -1.64
CA VAL A 46 16.92 6.97 -0.53
C VAL A 46 17.12 6.26 0.80
N THR A 47 17.53 4.99 0.78
CA THR A 47 17.77 4.15 1.97
C THR A 47 16.69 4.36 3.04
N PRO A 48 15.42 3.97 2.78
CA PRO A 48 14.31 4.33 3.63
C PRO A 48 14.42 3.69 5.02
N ASP A 49 14.12 4.46 6.09
CA ASP A 49 14.00 3.96 7.46
C ASP A 49 12.65 3.28 7.70
N LEU A 50 11.62 3.70 6.96
CA LEU A 50 10.28 3.12 7.01
C LEU A 50 9.73 2.95 5.61
N VAL A 51 9.22 1.76 5.30
CA VAL A 51 8.47 1.48 4.08
C VAL A 51 7.02 1.12 4.42
N VAL A 52 6.07 1.89 3.90
CA VAL A 52 4.65 1.63 4.06
C VAL A 52 4.10 0.98 2.78
N PHE A 53 3.69 -0.26 2.87
CA PHE A 53 3.00 -0.96 1.78
C PHE A 53 1.49 -0.82 1.92
N SER A 54 0.90 0.01 1.07
CA SER A 54 -0.56 0.18 0.95
C SER A 54 -1.02 -0.30 -0.44
N ILE A 55 -0.68 -1.56 -0.77
CA ILE A 55 -1.02 -2.21 -2.04
C ILE A 55 -1.75 -3.53 -1.78
N GLY A 56 -2.75 -3.83 -2.59
CA GLY A 56 -3.57 -5.05 -2.43
C GLY A 56 -4.96 -4.92 -3.02
N ILE A 57 -5.49 -3.70 -3.17
CA ILE A 57 -6.81 -3.50 -3.74
C ILE A 57 -6.89 -4.02 -5.19
N ASN A 58 -5.85 -3.75 -5.99
CA ASN A 58 -5.80 -4.23 -7.38
C ASN A 58 -5.57 -5.73 -7.45
N ASP A 59 -4.81 -6.30 -6.52
CA ASP A 59 -4.68 -7.76 -6.37
C ASP A 59 -6.04 -8.39 -6.02
N ALA A 60 -6.79 -7.80 -5.08
CA ALA A 60 -8.12 -8.27 -4.69
C ALA A 60 -9.13 -8.23 -5.85
N HIS A 61 -9.00 -7.26 -6.77
CA HIS A 61 -9.84 -7.12 -7.95
C HIS A 61 -9.48 -8.10 -9.08
N ASP A 62 -8.32 -8.77 -9.02
CA ASP A 62 -7.93 -9.79 -10.01
C ASP A 62 -8.88 -11.00 -9.92
N PRO A 63 -9.59 -11.38 -11.01
CA PRO A 63 -10.43 -12.57 -10.99
C PRO A 63 -9.66 -13.86 -10.76
N ASN A 64 -8.35 -13.87 -11.05
CA ASN A 64 -7.44 -14.99 -10.84
C ASN A 64 -6.59 -14.81 -9.57
N PHE A 65 -7.10 -14.11 -8.57
CA PHE A 65 -6.41 -13.93 -7.28
C PHE A 65 -6.05 -15.28 -6.64
N SER A 66 -4.83 -15.38 -6.13
CA SER A 66 -4.38 -16.48 -5.27
C SER A 66 -3.69 -15.89 -4.05
N ALA A 67 -4.13 -16.31 -2.86
CA ALA A 67 -3.56 -15.86 -1.60
C ALA A 67 -2.09 -16.27 -1.48
N GLU A 68 -1.73 -17.48 -1.95
CA GLU A 68 -0.36 -18.00 -1.92
C GLU A 68 0.55 -17.20 -2.85
N ARG A 69 0.06 -16.81 -4.05
CA ARG A 69 0.82 -15.95 -4.97
C ARG A 69 1.00 -14.56 -4.39
N TYR A 70 -0.04 -14.01 -3.78
CA TYR A 70 -0.02 -12.70 -3.15
C TYR A 70 0.98 -12.70 -1.97
N GLU A 71 0.98 -13.73 -1.15
CA GLU A 71 1.94 -13.91 -0.06
C GLU A 71 3.38 -13.97 -0.57
N ARG A 72 3.66 -14.82 -1.57
CA ARG A 72 5.01 -14.88 -2.19
C ARG A 72 5.46 -13.55 -2.77
N ASN A 73 4.54 -12.80 -3.37
CA ASN A 73 4.87 -11.47 -3.90
C ASN A 73 5.30 -10.52 -2.78
N TYR A 74 4.59 -10.51 -1.66
CA TYR A 74 4.96 -9.70 -0.50
C TYR A 74 6.25 -10.17 0.16
N ASP A 75 6.47 -11.47 0.28
CA ASP A 75 7.75 -12.03 0.75
C ASP A 75 8.92 -11.45 -0.06
N ALA A 76 8.76 -11.44 -1.38
CA ALA A 76 9.78 -10.90 -2.26
C ALA A 76 9.95 -9.37 -2.13
N LEU A 77 8.84 -8.61 -2.00
CA LEU A 77 8.90 -7.15 -1.84
C LEU A 77 9.56 -6.75 -0.51
N ILE A 78 9.17 -7.40 0.59
CA ILE A 78 9.79 -7.18 1.91
C ILE A 78 11.26 -7.56 1.88
N GLY A 79 11.59 -8.68 1.23
CA GLY A 79 12.98 -9.11 1.04
C GLY A 79 13.82 -8.08 0.29
N LYS A 80 13.28 -7.43 -0.75
CA LYS A 80 13.97 -6.35 -1.48
C LYS A 80 14.23 -5.12 -0.61
N VAL A 81 13.27 -4.72 0.22
CA VAL A 81 13.45 -3.61 1.18
C VAL A 81 14.58 -3.93 2.16
N ARG A 82 14.54 -5.10 2.80
CA ARG A 82 15.54 -5.52 3.80
C ARG A 82 16.92 -5.76 3.20
N LYS A 83 17.00 -6.07 1.91
CA LYS A 83 18.30 -6.16 1.22
C LYS A 83 18.97 -4.80 1.07
N VAL A 84 18.17 -3.74 0.91
CA VAL A 84 18.66 -2.35 0.81
C VAL A 84 18.98 -1.78 2.18
N ASN A 85 18.05 -1.92 3.13
CA ASN A 85 18.23 -1.53 4.52
C ASN A 85 17.66 -2.63 5.43
N PRO A 86 18.52 -3.47 6.06
CA PRO A 86 18.08 -4.53 6.97
C PRO A 86 17.29 -4.04 8.18
N ASP A 87 17.56 -2.81 8.62
CA ASP A 87 16.94 -2.19 9.80
C ASP A 87 15.65 -1.42 9.46
N ALA A 88 15.30 -1.32 8.16
CA ALA A 88 14.09 -0.63 7.74
C ALA A 88 12.84 -1.21 8.40
N ALA A 89 12.08 -0.37 9.08
CA ALA A 89 10.74 -0.73 9.53
C ALA A 89 9.80 -0.93 8.33
N VAL A 90 8.93 -1.92 8.43
CA VAL A 90 7.91 -2.17 7.39
C VAL A 90 6.53 -2.11 8.03
N LEU A 91 5.65 -1.29 7.46
CA LEU A 91 4.24 -1.20 7.83
C LEU A 91 3.36 -1.68 6.68
N LEU A 92 2.53 -2.67 6.95
CA LEU A 92 1.54 -3.18 6.00
C LEU A 92 0.20 -2.49 6.28
N VAL A 93 -0.40 -1.89 5.26
CA VAL A 93 -1.74 -1.31 5.34
C VAL A 93 -2.69 -2.22 4.57
N THR A 94 -3.68 -2.80 5.25
CA THR A 94 -4.64 -3.69 4.57
C THR A 94 -5.45 -2.91 3.53
N ASN A 95 -5.95 -3.61 2.50
CA ASN A 95 -6.80 -3.00 1.49
C ASN A 95 -8.09 -2.44 2.11
N SER A 96 -8.69 -1.45 1.46
CA SER A 96 -10.04 -0.98 1.77
C SER A 96 -11.10 -1.98 1.29
N ASP A 97 -12.33 -1.89 1.85
CA ASP A 97 -13.50 -2.49 1.21
C ASP A 97 -13.77 -1.81 -0.13
N SER A 98 -14.21 -2.59 -1.11
CA SER A 98 -14.49 -2.08 -2.45
C SER A 98 -15.47 -2.95 -3.24
N TYR A 99 -16.03 -2.38 -4.33
CA TYR A 99 -17.00 -3.04 -5.18
C TYR A 99 -16.56 -3.02 -6.65
N ARG A 100 -16.74 -4.15 -7.32
CA ARG A 100 -16.58 -4.25 -8.77
C ARG A 100 -17.85 -3.78 -9.46
N LYS A 101 -17.70 -2.92 -10.49
CA LYS A 101 -18.82 -2.36 -11.25
C LYS A 101 -19.92 -1.72 -10.38
N ARG A 102 -19.55 -1.14 -9.22
CA ARG A 102 -20.45 -0.50 -8.25
C ARG A 102 -21.53 -1.41 -7.66
N ARG A 103 -21.54 -2.69 -7.99
CA ARG A 103 -22.60 -3.62 -7.64
C ARG A 103 -22.12 -4.82 -6.82
N TYR A 104 -21.01 -5.40 -7.20
CA TYR A 104 -20.53 -6.66 -6.65
C TYR A 104 -19.40 -6.40 -5.65
N PRO A 105 -19.53 -6.83 -4.38
CA PRO A 105 -18.43 -6.73 -3.43
C PRO A 105 -17.22 -7.53 -3.92
N VAL A 106 -16.03 -7.02 -3.68
CA VAL A 106 -14.79 -7.72 -4.02
C VAL A 106 -14.58 -8.85 -3.03
N ARG A 107 -14.80 -10.08 -3.49
CA ARG A 107 -14.79 -11.30 -2.64
C ARG A 107 -13.42 -11.61 -2.06
N ASN A 108 -12.34 -11.21 -2.76
CA ASN A 108 -10.98 -11.50 -2.32
C ASN A 108 -10.46 -10.52 -1.27
N ALA A 109 -11.19 -9.44 -0.95
CA ALA A 109 -10.74 -8.41 -0.02
C ALA A 109 -10.37 -8.97 1.35
N GLU A 110 -11.18 -9.87 1.89
CA GLU A 110 -10.92 -10.51 3.17
C GLU A 110 -9.74 -11.49 3.11
N ALA A 111 -9.53 -12.17 1.98
CA ALA A 111 -8.38 -13.05 1.78
C ALA A 111 -7.09 -12.25 1.71
N VAL A 112 -7.09 -11.11 1.01
CA VAL A 112 -5.97 -10.15 0.98
C VAL A 112 -5.66 -9.67 2.40
N ARG A 113 -6.65 -9.18 3.15
CA ARG A 113 -6.50 -8.76 4.54
C ARG A 113 -5.84 -9.83 5.40
N ARG A 114 -6.42 -11.04 5.43
CA ARG A 114 -5.88 -12.15 6.24
C ARG A 114 -4.45 -12.50 5.88
N THR A 115 -4.11 -12.45 4.59
CA THR A 115 -2.73 -12.70 4.15
C THR A 115 -1.79 -11.63 4.65
N MET A 116 -2.19 -10.34 4.61
CA MET A 116 -1.36 -9.25 5.13
C MET A 116 -1.13 -9.35 6.64
N LEU A 117 -2.14 -9.77 7.41
CA LEU A 117 -1.99 -9.99 8.86
C LEU A 117 -0.97 -11.11 9.14
N ARG A 118 -1.05 -12.23 8.42
CA ARG A 118 -0.05 -13.32 8.54
C ARG A 118 1.36 -12.89 8.11
N LEU A 119 1.47 -12.08 7.05
CA LEU A 119 2.74 -11.54 6.60
C LEU A 119 3.38 -10.62 7.65
N ALA A 120 2.57 -9.78 8.31
CA ALA A 120 3.05 -8.93 9.39
C ALA A 120 3.66 -9.77 10.52
N GLU A 121 2.97 -10.81 10.96
CA GLU A 121 3.45 -11.74 11.99
C GLU A 121 4.71 -12.47 11.51
N LYS A 122 4.69 -13.06 10.30
CA LYS A 122 5.81 -13.81 9.70
C LYS A 122 7.10 -12.98 9.60
N HIS A 123 6.99 -11.72 9.24
CA HIS A 123 8.13 -10.85 8.99
C HIS A 123 8.44 -9.86 10.13
N GLY A 124 7.69 -9.88 11.23
CA GLY A 124 7.82 -8.88 12.29
C GLY A 124 7.57 -7.46 11.80
N CYS A 125 6.59 -7.30 10.90
CA CYS A 125 6.18 -6.00 10.37
C CYS A 125 5.06 -5.39 11.20
N GLY A 126 4.97 -4.06 11.23
CA GLY A 126 3.76 -3.39 11.67
C GLY A 126 2.59 -3.67 10.72
N VAL A 127 1.36 -3.64 11.22
CA VAL A 127 0.17 -3.72 10.39
C VAL A 127 -0.89 -2.72 10.84
N TRP A 128 -1.45 -1.97 9.90
CA TRP A 128 -2.62 -1.14 10.11
C TRP A 128 -3.79 -1.69 9.32
N ASP A 129 -4.81 -2.17 10.02
CA ASP A 129 -5.94 -2.86 9.43
C ASP A 129 -7.03 -1.88 8.95
N LEU A 130 -6.80 -1.20 7.83
CA LEU A 130 -7.77 -0.28 7.23
C LEU A 130 -9.12 -0.95 6.96
N TYR A 131 -9.13 -2.21 6.47
CA TYR A 131 -10.37 -2.93 6.21
C TYR A 131 -11.22 -3.09 7.47
N GLY A 132 -10.56 -3.44 8.58
CA GLY A 132 -11.22 -3.55 9.90
C GLY A 132 -11.70 -2.18 10.41
N VAL A 133 -10.85 -1.16 10.35
CA VAL A 133 -11.17 0.22 10.75
C VAL A 133 -12.38 0.76 9.97
N MET A 134 -12.47 0.50 8.68
CA MET A 134 -13.64 0.88 7.87
C MET A 134 -14.93 0.16 8.29
N GLY A 135 -14.83 -1.01 8.93
CA GLY A 135 -15.94 -1.85 9.35
C GLY A 135 -16.22 -3.04 8.42
N GLY A 136 -15.20 -3.51 7.69
CA GLY A 136 -15.26 -4.73 6.90
C GLY A 136 -16.12 -4.64 5.64
N GLN A 137 -16.59 -5.79 5.18
CA GLN A 137 -17.37 -5.89 3.95
C GLN A 137 -18.66 -5.06 4.00
N GLY A 138 -18.89 -4.28 2.95
CA GLY A 138 -20.05 -3.38 2.81
C GLY A 138 -19.82 -1.99 3.41
N SER A 139 -18.68 -1.77 4.08
CA SER A 139 -18.37 -0.50 4.73
C SER A 139 -18.24 0.67 3.75
N ILE A 140 -17.68 0.45 2.56
CA ILE A 140 -17.51 1.51 1.54
C ILE A 140 -18.85 2.17 1.15
N ARG A 141 -19.97 1.42 1.22
CA ARG A 141 -21.30 1.99 0.99
C ARG A 141 -21.75 2.94 2.11
N ARG A 142 -21.37 2.63 3.37
CA ARG A 142 -21.62 3.53 4.49
C ARG A 142 -20.77 4.79 4.34
N TRP A 143 -19.49 4.62 4.04
CA TRP A 143 -18.57 5.73 3.79
C TRP A 143 -19.06 6.62 2.64
N LYS A 144 -19.59 6.03 1.56
CA LYS A 144 -20.21 6.81 0.47
C LYS A 144 -21.40 7.64 0.95
N ARG A 145 -22.29 7.06 1.77
CA ARG A 145 -23.46 7.81 2.30
C ARG A 145 -23.05 8.99 3.18
N GLN A 146 -21.88 8.91 3.81
CA GLN A 146 -21.30 9.98 4.63
C GLN A 146 -20.42 10.94 3.82
N GLY A 147 -20.38 10.82 2.49
CA GLY A 147 -19.56 11.70 1.64
C GLY A 147 -18.06 11.35 1.62
N LEU A 148 -17.65 10.26 2.29
CA LEU A 148 -16.24 9.87 2.42
C LEU A 148 -15.72 9.00 1.27
N ALA A 149 -16.59 8.35 0.52
CA ALA A 149 -16.22 7.54 -0.64
C ALA A 149 -16.94 7.99 -1.91
N ARG A 150 -16.25 7.78 -3.04
CA ARG A 150 -16.77 8.13 -4.37
C ARG A 150 -17.88 7.19 -4.83
N PRO A 151 -18.70 7.61 -5.83
CA PRO A 151 -19.77 6.77 -6.40
C PRO A 151 -19.30 5.47 -7.01
N ASP A 152 -18.01 5.34 -7.36
CA ASP A 152 -17.43 4.12 -7.93
C ASP A 152 -17.29 2.97 -6.91
N LEU A 153 -17.39 3.29 -5.60
CA LEU A 153 -17.23 2.34 -4.48
C LEU A 153 -15.84 1.68 -4.46
N VAL A 154 -14.82 2.41 -4.86
CA VAL A 154 -13.40 2.01 -4.83
C VAL A 154 -12.55 3.11 -4.22
N HIS A 155 -12.73 4.35 -4.70
CA HIS A 155 -11.93 5.48 -4.30
C HIS A 155 -12.63 6.32 -3.22
N PHE A 156 -11.83 7.06 -2.46
CA PHE A 156 -12.32 7.98 -1.43
C PHE A 156 -12.43 9.40 -1.99
N THR A 157 -13.22 10.23 -1.33
CA THR A 157 -13.22 11.67 -1.50
C THR A 157 -11.98 12.27 -0.81
N ARG A 158 -11.75 13.58 -0.97
CA ARG A 158 -10.71 14.27 -0.22
C ARG A 158 -10.89 14.05 1.28
N ASP A 159 -12.10 14.26 1.79
CA ASP A 159 -12.41 14.12 3.22
C ASP A 159 -12.22 12.67 3.70
N GLY A 160 -12.56 11.70 2.84
CA GLY A 160 -12.30 10.29 3.12
C GLY A 160 -10.82 9.96 3.24
N TYR A 161 -9.98 10.48 2.33
CA TYR A 161 -8.53 10.30 2.43
C TYR A 161 -7.93 11.04 3.63
N THR A 162 -8.43 12.24 3.96
CA THR A 162 -8.00 12.98 5.16
C THR A 162 -8.31 12.17 6.41
N LEU A 163 -9.54 11.67 6.55
CA LEU A 163 -9.91 10.83 7.70
C LEU A 163 -9.04 9.57 7.82
N ILE A 164 -8.75 8.89 6.68
CA ILE A 164 -7.86 7.71 6.68
C ILE A 164 -6.46 8.11 7.16
N GLY A 165 -5.94 9.26 6.70
CA GLY A 165 -4.64 9.78 7.13
C GLY A 165 -4.60 10.08 8.62
N ASP A 166 -5.62 10.75 9.16
CA ASP A 166 -5.74 11.11 10.58
C ASP A 166 -5.82 9.85 11.48
N LEU A 167 -6.62 8.86 11.05
CA LEU A 167 -6.75 7.59 11.78
C LEU A 167 -5.44 6.79 11.76
N MET A 168 -4.73 6.77 10.63
CA MET A 168 -3.44 6.11 10.53
C MET A 168 -2.38 6.82 11.37
N PHE A 169 -2.33 8.16 11.31
CA PHE A 169 -1.42 8.96 12.12
C PHE A 169 -1.62 8.70 13.61
N THR A 170 -2.88 8.72 14.06
CA THR A 170 -3.22 8.45 15.48
C THR A 170 -2.84 7.03 15.91
N ALA A 171 -2.85 6.07 14.99
CA ALA A 171 -2.49 4.68 15.30
C ALA A 171 -0.96 4.46 15.37
N ILE A 172 -0.16 5.34 14.78
CA ILE A 172 1.30 5.23 14.72
C ILE A 172 1.96 6.03 15.86
N MET A 173 1.35 7.15 16.25
CA MET A 173 1.83 8.02 17.33
C MET A 173 1.44 7.50 18.72
#